data_cbf02fa8fdf65c419a76f5c79d0de055
#
_entry.id   cbf02fa8fdf65c419a76f5c79d0de055
#
_cell.length_a   1.000
_cell.length_b   1.000
_cell.length_c   1.000
_cell.angle_alpha   90.00
_cell.angle_beta   90.00
_cell.angle_gamma   90.00
#
_symmetry.space_group_name_H-M   'P 1'
#
loop_
_entity.id
_entity.type
_entity.pdbx_description
1 polymer ?
#
loop_
_entity_poly.entity_id
_entity_poly.type
_entity_poly.pdbx_seq_one_letter_code
_entity_poly.pdbx_strand_id
1 'polypeptide(L)'
;MLGARGRNLDTETAFTTMAILSMVTHPANMVMTIVPRVVAAFAGFERIQAYLLRPSLQANRGILPKPTLNKLSWDPTTVHLTKSSPAIQIRQLRIGHKQLVLDNINIEVAAGSLTIISGPTGSGKSTLLRAILGEIVPAHGVISLSTRQIAYCAQKPWLPSGTIKQVIYGPTGIYGASDQDDENWYYEITKICCLTHDLDSLLDGDQTQIGSRGLNLSGGQRQRVVSVLDC
;
A
#
# COMPACT_ATOMS: atom_id res chain seq x y z
N MET A 1 -20.02 -0.65 -78.83
CA MET A 1 -18.54 -0.74 -78.96
C MET A 1 -17.94 0.50 -78.33
N LEU A 2 -17.54 0.41 -77.08
CA LEU A 2 -16.81 1.47 -76.37
C LEU A 2 -15.34 1.11 -76.40
N GLY A 3 -14.57 1.83 -77.23
CA GLY A 3 -13.14 1.65 -77.39
C GLY A 3 -12.38 2.03 -76.14
N ALA A 4 -11.74 1.05 -75.50
CA ALA A 4 -10.77 1.29 -74.46
C ALA A 4 -9.55 1.99 -75.06
N ARG A 5 -9.44 3.30 -74.87
CA ARG A 5 -8.27 4.10 -75.21
C ARG A 5 -7.15 3.67 -74.28
N GLY A 6 -6.27 2.78 -74.77
CA GLY A 6 -5.02 2.42 -74.10
C GLY A 6 -4.14 3.69 -73.97
N ARG A 7 -4.15 4.34 -72.78
CA ARG A 7 -3.10 5.28 -72.44
C ARG A 7 -1.87 4.45 -72.12
N ASN A 8 -0.87 4.52 -72.99
CA ASN A 8 0.47 4.07 -72.66
C ASN A 8 0.93 4.86 -71.44
N LEU A 9 1.17 4.16 -70.37
CA LEU A 9 1.76 4.76 -69.15
C LEU A 9 3.19 5.16 -69.54
N ASP A 10 3.37 6.46 -69.75
CA ASP A 10 4.70 7.04 -69.94
C ASP A 10 5.46 6.89 -68.62
N THR A 11 6.75 6.52 -68.69
CA THR A 11 7.59 6.34 -67.50
C THR A 11 7.59 7.57 -66.61
N GLU A 12 7.50 8.77 -67.15
CA GLU A 12 7.43 10.05 -66.46
C GLU A 12 6.12 10.19 -65.66
N THR A 13 4.98 9.80 -66.23
CA THR A 13 3.69 9.82 -65.52
C THR A 13 3.60 8.77 -64.43
N ALA A 14 4.25 7.61 -64.61
CA ALA A 14 4.30 6.55 -63.60
C ALA A 14 5.13 6.99 -62.37
N PHE A 15 6.29 7.60 -62.54
CA PHE A 15 7.10 8.10 -61.44
C PHE A 15 6.43 9.27 -60.70
N THR A 16 5.77 10.19 -61.42
CA THR A 16 5.05 11.32 -60.81
C THR A 16 3.87 10.87 -60.00
N THR A 17 3.08 9.90 -60.48
CA THR A 17 1.95 9.34 -59.73
C THR A 17 2.40 8.56 -58.49
N MET A 18 3.53 7.81 -58.60
CA MET A 18 4.09 7.09 -57.46
C MET A 18 4.62 8.05 -56.37
N ALA A 19 5.25 9.15 -56.76
CA ALA A 19 5.70 10.20 -55.84
C ALA A 19 4.55 10.88 -55.14
N ILE A 20 3.46 11.21 -55.84
CA ILE A 20 2.27 11.81 -55.24
C ILE A 20 1.58 10.82 -54.29
N LEU A 21 1.46 9.54 -54.67
CA LEU A 21 0.86 8.51 -53.80
C LEU A 21 1.68 8.31 -52.52
N SER A 22 3.01 8.27 -52.61
CA SER A 22 3.85 8.13 -51.44
C SER A 22 3.75 9.34 -50.51
N MET A 23 3.62 10.55 -51.05
CA MET A 23 3.46 11.79 -50.30
C MET A 23 2.15 11.81 -49.49
N VAL A 24 1.07 11.19 -49.96
CA VAL A 24 -0.21 11.13 -49.29
C VAL A 24 -0.29 9.91 -48.36
N THR A 25 0.29 8.79 -48.75
CA THR A 25 0.22 7.54 -47.98
C THR A 25 0.95 7.63 -46.65
N HIS A 26 2.09 8.34 -46.60
CA HIS A 26 2.87 8.49 -45.37
C HIS A 26 2.12 9.25 -44.28
N PRO A 27 1.55 10.45 -44.48
CA PRO A 27 0.74 11.16 -43.47
C PRO A 27 -0.52 10.39 -43.10
N ALA A 28 -1.18 9.73 -44.07
CA ALA A 28 -2.36 8.93 -43.78
C ALA A 28 -2.07 7.76 -42.80
N ASN A 29 -0.98 7.04 -43.04
CA ASN A 29 -0.54 5.97 -42.13
C ASN A 29 -0.12 6.53 -40.75
N MET A 30 0.48 7.71 -40.69
CA MET A 30 0.82 8.38 -39.42
C MET A 30 -0.44 8.70 -38.61
N VAL A 31 -1.49 9.23 -39.22
CA VAL A 31 -2.77 9.47 -38.55
C VAL A 31 -3.39 8.17 -38.05
N MET A 32 -3.41 7.12 -38.89
CA MET A 32 -3.95 5.80 -38.50
C MET A 32 -3.21 5.18 -37.29
N THR A 33 -1.92 5.45 -37.14
CA THR A 33 -1.13 4.91 -36.01
C THR A 33 -1.21 5.79 -34.76
N ILE A 34 -1.40 7.10 -34.91
CA ILE A 34 -1.46 8.04 -33.78
C ILE A 34 -2.81 7.97 -33.07
N VAL A 35 -3.92 7.86 -33.80
CA VAL A 35 -5.28 7.84 -33.21
C VAL A 35 -5.45 6.78 -32.14
N PRO A 36 -5.10 5.49 -32.35
CA PRO A 36 -5.20 4.49 -31.28
C PRO A 36 -4.32 4.78 -30.06
N ARG A 37 -3.13 5.38 -30.26
CA ARG A 37 -2.23 5.75 -29.17
C ARG A 37 -2.81 6.88 -28.30
N VAL A 38 -3.44 7.87 -28.95
CA VAL A 38 -4.12 8.97 -28.24
C VAL A 38 -5.28 8.44 -27.44
N VAL A 39 -6.11 7.56 -28.00
CA VAL A 39 -7.24 6.93 -27.29
C VAL A 39 -6.74 6.13 -26.09
N ALA A 40 -5.66 5.35 -26.24
CA ALA A 40 -5.06 4.61 -25.13
C ALA A 40 -4.53 5.54 -24.02
N ALA A 41 -3.95 6.69 -24.39
CA ALA A 41 -3.50 7.70 -23.43
C ALA A 41 -4.69 8.30 -22.65
N PHE A 42 -5.80 8.62 -23.32
CA PHE A 42 -7.02 9.12 -22.65
C PHE A 42 -7.57 8.11 -21.63
N ALA A 43 -7.60 6.82 -21.95
CA ALA A 43 -8.00 5.79 -20.98
C ALA A 43 -7.09 5.76 -19.74
N GLY A 44 -5.80 6.07 -19.90
CA GLY A 44 -4.87 6.26 -18.79
C GLY A 44 -5.23 7.46 -17.92
N PHE A 45 -5.55 8.60 -18.54
CA PHE A 45 -5.96 9.81 -17.83
C PHE A 45 -7.28 9.62 -17.07
N GLU A 46 -8.27 8.95 -17.65
CA GLU A 46 -9.53 8.64 -16.94
C GLU A 46 -9.30 7.82 -15.68
N ARG A 47 -8.39 6.85 -15.71
CA ARG A 47 -8.04 6.05 -14.53
C ARG A 47 -7.37 6.89 -13.44
N ILE A 48 -6.45 7.79 -13.82
CA ILE A 48 -5.79 8.72 -12.89
C ILE A 48 -6.83 9.67 -12.29
N GLN A 49 -7.69 10.26 -13.12
CA GLN A 49 -8.75 11.14 -12.68
C GLN A 49 -9.71 10.43 -11.71
N ALA A 50 -10.15 9.22 -12.04
CA ALA A 50 -11.01 8.43 -11.16
C ALA A 50 -10.36 8.12 -9.80
N TYR A 51 -9.05 7.94 -9.78
CA TYR A 51 -8.30 7.77 -8.53
C TYR A 51 -8.22 9.06 -7.72
N LEU A 52 -7.89 10.18 -8.34
CA LEU A 52 -7.74 11.48 -7.67
C LEU A 52 -9.08 12.03 -7.14
N LEU A 53 -10.19 11.73 -7.80
CA LEU A 53 -11.54 12.15 -7.39
C LEU A 53 -12.14 11.24 -6.31
N ARG A 54 -11.45 10.18 -5.89
CA ARG A 54 -11.95 9.35 -4.78
C ARG A 54 -12.00 10.17 -3.49
N PRO A 55 -13.11 10.09 -2.74
CA PRO A 55 -13.20 10.76 -1.45
C PRO A 55 -12.12 10.24 -0.49
N SER A 56 -11.56 11.13 0.31
CA SER A 56 -10.57 10.77 1.33
C SER A 56 -11.16 9.74 2.30
N LEU A 57 -10.45 8.64 2.53
CA LEU A 57 -10.84 7.57 3.43
C LEU A 57 -10.91 7.99 4.91
N GLN A 58 -10.38 9.17 5.25
CA GLN A 58 -10.27 9.62 6.65
C GLN A 58 -11.59 10.12 7.27
N ALA A 59 -12.65 10.34 6.47
CA ALA A 59 -13.86 11.05 6.91
C ALA A 59 -14.78 10.24 7.86
N ASN A 60 -14.65 8.92 7.94
CA ASN A 60 -15.64 8.06 8.63
C ASN A 60 -15.19 7.45 9.95
N ARG A 61 -14.04 7.84 10.51
CA ARG A 61 -13.60 7.34 11.81
C ARG A 61 -13.84 8.35 12.93
N GLY A 62 -14.55 7.93 13.97
CA GLY A 62 -14.67 8.71 15.21
C GLY A 62 -13.32 8.77 15.94
N ILE A 63 -13.05 9.90 16.60
CA ILE A 63 -11.89 10.04 17.49
C ILE A 63 -12.41 9.89 18.92
N LEU A 64 -11.85 8.92 19.65
CA LEU A 64 -12.08 8.77 21.08
C LEU A 64 -11.19 9.77 21.85
N PRO A 65 -11.62 10.22 23.05
CA PRO A 65 -10.75 10.99 23.91
C PRO A 65 -9.48 10.16 24.20
N LYS A 66 -8.33 10.83 24.20
CA LYS A 66 -7.02 10.20 24.43
C LYS A 66 -7.04 9.44 25.75
N PRO A 67 -6.68 8.15 25.79
CA PRO A 67 -6.67 7.41 27.04
C PRO A 67 -5.67 8.08 27.98
N THR A 68 -6.11 8.46 29.14
CA THR A 68 -5.24 8.87 30.24
C THR A 68 -4.55 7.60 30.76
N LEU A 69 -3.32 7.39 30.34
CA LEU A 69 -2.44 6.42 30.98
C LEU A 69 -2.13 6.98 32.37
N ASN A 70 -2.93 6.63 33.38
CA ASN A 70 -2.50 6.80 34.75
C ASN A 70 -1.21 5.99 34.89
N LYS A 71 -0.13 6.67 35.35
CA LYS A 71 1.15 6.02 35.63
C LYS A 71 0.88 4.74 36.41
N LEU A 72 1.19 3.59 35.80
CA LEU A 72 1.21 2.32 36.50
C LEU A 72 2.24 2.47 37.64
N SER A 73 1.76 2.65 38.85
CA SER A 73 2.53 2.25 40.03
C SER A 73 2.46 0.72 40.03
N TRP A 74 3.59 0.09 39.76
CA TRP A 74 3.74 -1.34 39.84
C TRP A 74 3.62 -1.76 41.31
N ASP A 75 2.43 -2.15 41.71
CA ASP A 75 2.16 -2.74 43.03
C ASP A 75 1.70 -4.19 42.78
N PRO A 76 2.52 -5.19 43.12
CA PRO A 76 2.25 -6.60 42.77
C PRO A 76 1.05 -7.22 43.49
N THR A 77 0.44 -6.50 44.41
CA THR A 77 -0.62 -7.05 45.28
C THR A 77 -2.05 -6.59 44.97
N THR A 78 -2.25 -5.63 44.08
CA THR A 78 -3.60 -5.14 43.77
C THR A 78 -3.79 -4.95 42.28
N VAL A 79 -4.36 -5.95 41.60
CA VAL A 79 -4.89 -5.81 40.24
C VAL A 79 -6.21 -5.04 40.30
N HIS A 80 -6.16 -3.73 40.47
CA HIS A 80 -7.30 -2.87 40.20
C HIS A 80 -7.42 -2.71 38.69
N LEU A 81 -8.37 -3.40 38.07
CA LEU A 81 -8.88 -3.13 36.74
C LEU A 81 -9.53 -1.74 36.74
N THR A 82 -8.72 -0.69 36.76
CA THR A 82 -9.20 0.64 36.38
C THR A 82 -9.66 0.55 34.95
N LYS A 83 -10.93 0.89 34.73
CA LYS A 83 -11.57 0.91 33.40
C LYS A 83 -10.75 1.81 32.47
N SER A 84 -9.75 1.23 31.81
CA SER A 84 -8.90 1.97 30.88
C SER A 84 -9.77 2.39 29.72
N SER A 85 -9.66 3.65 29.30
CA SER A 85 -10.38 4.14 28.12
C SER A 85 -10.07 3.24 26.93
N PRO A 86 -11.06 2.88 26.09
CA PRO A 86 -10.84 2.01 24.96
C PRO A 86 -9.87 2.67 23.95
N ALA A 87 -8.94 1.90 23.43
CA ALA A 87 -8.09 2.31 22.31
C ALA A 87 -8.85 2.21 20.99
N ILE A 88 -9.69 1.15 20.87
CA ILE A 88 -10.54 0.90 19.71
C ILE A 88 -11.94 0.58 20.20
N GLN A 89 -12.94 1.22 19.61
CA GLN A 89 -14.34 0.90 19.86
C GLN A 89 -15.06 0.74 18.53
N ILE A 90 -15.67 -0.42 18.33
CA ILE A 90 -16.44 -0.78 17.15
C ILE A 90 -17.88 -1.05 17.60
N ARG A 91 -18.84 -0.39 16.96
CA ARG A 91 -20.27 -0.56 17.27
C ARG A 91 -21.06 -0.88 16.02
N GLN A 92 -21.80 -1.99 16.03
CA GLN A 92 -22.72 -2.44 15.00
C GLN A 92 -22.10 -2.44 13.60
N LEU A 93 -20.83 -2.82 13.50
CA LEU A 93 -20.09 -2.78 12.25
C LEU A 93 -20.64 -3.81 11.26
N ARG A 94 -20.97 -3.31 10.07
CA ARG A 94 -21.35 -4.14 8.92
C ARG A 94 -20.49 -3.79 7.72
N ILE A 95 -19.88 -4.80 7.12
CA ILE A 95 -19.02 -4.66 5.92
C ILE A 95 -19.53 -5.58 4.82
N GLY A 96 -19.75 -5.01 3.63
CA GLY A 96 -20.25 -5.67 2.44
C GLY A 96 -21.53 -5.04 1.93
N HIS A 97 -21.64 -4.84 0.60
CA HIS A 97 -22.84 -4.29 -0.03
C HIS A 97 -23.67 -5.38 -0.73
N LYS A 98 -23.05 -6.19 -1.59
CA LYS A 98 -23.69 -7.28 -2.30
C LYS A 98 -23.53 -8.63 -1.60
N GLN A 99 -22.39 -8.84 -0.98
CA GLN A 99 -22.09 -10.00 -0.16
C GLN A 99 -21.63 -9.52 1.22
N LEU A 100 -22.32 -9.95 2.26
CA LEU A 100 -22.03 -9.62 3.62
C LEU A 100 -20.77 -10.37 4.06
N VAL A 101 -19.75 -9.64 4.49
CA VAL A 101 -18.48 -10.21 4.98
C VAL A 101 -18.44 -10.20 6.52
N LEU A 102 -18.86 -9.08 7.12
CA LEU A 102 -18.97 -8.92 8.56
C LEU A 102 -20.33 -8.31 8.89
N ASP A 103 -21.00 -8.85 9.91
CA ASP A 103 -22.30 -8.37 10.35
C ASP A 103 -22.36 -8.19 11.87
N ASN A 104 -22.90 -7.05 12.28
CA ASN A 104 -23.18 -6.70 13.67
C ASN A 104 -21.99 -6.91 14.64
N ILE A 105 -20.79 -6.54 14.20
CA ILE A 105 -19.57 -6.66 15.00
C ILE A 105 -19.53 -5.54 16.04
N ASN A 106 -19.39 -5.94 17.31
CA ASN A 106 -19.23 -5.05 18.45
C ASN A 106 -17.97 -5.48 19.21
N ILE A 107 -16.95 -4.61 19.24
CA ILE A 107 -15.65 -4.89 19.87
C ILE A 107 -15.20 -3.65 20.63
N GLU A 108 -14.64 -3.87 21.80
CA GLU A 108 -13.95 -2.85 22.58
C GLU A 108 -12.57 -3.38 22.97
N VAL A 109 -11.52 -2.67 22.56
CA VAL A 109 -10.12 -3.00 22.86
C VAL A 109 -9.57 -1.96 23.80
N ALA A 110 -9.11 -2.40 24.97
CA ALA A 110 -8.51 -1.52 25.96
C ALA A 110 -7.11 -1.03 25.52
N ALA A 111 -6.72 0.17 25.93
CA ALA A 111 -5.38 0.68 25.70
C ALA A 111 -4.35 -0.20 26.43
N GLY A 112 -3.22 -0.49 25.77
CA GLY A 112 -2.13 -1.32 26.32
C GLY A 112 -2.45 -2.82 26.40
N SER A 113 -3.56 -3.29 25.82
CA SER A 113 -3.93 -4.70 25.83
C SER A 113 -3.50 -5.42 24.55
N LEU A 114 -3.22 -6.72 24.67
CA LEU A 114 -3.03 -7.62 23.52
C LEU A 114 -4.37 -8.27 23.17
N THR A 115 -4.81 -8.10 21.92
CA THR A 115 -6.04 -8.71 21.41
C THR A 115 -5.72 -9.64 20.25
N ILE A 116 -6.18 -10.90 20.31
CA ILE A 116 -5.98 -11.90 19.27
C ILE A 116 -7.28 -12.15 18.52
N ILE A 117 -7.26 -12.02 17.18
CA ILE A 117 -8.40 -12.33 16.32
C ILE A 117 -8.14 -13.67 15.65
N SER A 118 -8.92 -14.69 16.02
CA SER A 118 -8.81 -16.06 15.50
C SER A 118 -10.04 -16.46 14.69
N GLY A 119 -9.89 -17.45 13.83
CA GLY A 119 -10.98 -18.01 13.03
C GLY A 119 -10.50 -18.63 11.71
N PRO A 120 -11.37 -19.35 10.98
CA PRO A 120 -11.03 -20.02 9.73
C PRO A 120 -10.63 -19.04 8.62
N THR A 121 -9.98 -19.58 7.57
CA THR A 121 -9.64 -18.79 6.37
C THR A 121 -10.93 -18.27 5.73
N GLY A 122 -10.93 -17.00 5.30
CA GLY A 122 -12.10 -16.36 4.70
C GLY A 122 -13.14 -15.80 5.69
N SER A 123 -12.94 -15.93 7.01
CA SER A 123 -13.89 -15.42 8.02
C SER A 123 -13.90 -13.89 8.20
N GLY A 124 -13.16 -13.13 7.40
CA GLY A 124 -13.18 -11.67 7.43
C GLY A 124 -12.17 -11.00 8.38
N LYS A 125 -11.22 -11.74 9.00
CA LYS A 125 -10.22 -11.18 9.93
C LYS A 125 -9.42 -10.01 9.32
N SER A 126 -8.87 -10.21 8.13
CA SER A 126 -8.12 -9.15 7.42
C SER A 126 -9.03 -8.01 6.98
N THR A 127 -10.29 -8.29 6.67
CA THR A 127 -11.29 -7.25 6.35
C THR A 127 -11.57 -6.37 7.55
N LEU A 128 -11.66 -6.95 8.75
CA LEU A 128 -11.84 -6.21 10.00
C LEU A 128 -10.63 -5.31 10.28
N LEU A 129 -9.40 -5.83 10.18
CA LEU A 129 -8.18 -5.04 10.36
C LEU A 129 -8.10 -3.88 9.35
N ARG A 130 -8.39 -4.13 8.07
CA ARG A 130 -8.40 -3.10 7.03
C ARG A 130 -9.51 -2.06 7.25
N ALA A 131 -10.63 -2.43 7.86
CA ALA A 131 -11.66 -1.48 8.27
C ALA A 131 -11.19 -0.60 9.44
N ILE A 132 -10.48 -1.17 10.42
CA ILE A 132 -9.84 -0.42 11.51
C ILE A 132 -8.81 0.56 10.96
N LEU A 133 -8.01 0.16 9.97
CA LEU A 133 -7.08 1.04 9.24
C LEU A 133 -7.79 2.13 8.43
N GLY A 134 -9.09 1.93 8.12
CA GLY A 134 -9.90 2.83 7.30
C GLY A 134 -9.72 2.64 5.80
N GLU A 135 -9.13 1.55 5.36
CA GLU A 135 -9.05 1.18 3.93
C GLU A 135 -10.41 0.72 3.39
N ILE A 136 -11.27 0.20 4.28
CA ILE A 136 -12.62 -0.25 3.95
C ILE A 136 -13.62 0.61 4.69
N VAL A 137 -14.53 1.23 3.94
CA VAL A 137 -15.64 2.01 4.52
C VAL A 137 -16.75 1.04 4.92
N PRO A 138 -17.19 1.06 6.19
CA PRO A 138 -18.33 0.26 6.63
C PRO A 138 -19.62 0.64 5.91
N ALA A 139 -20.46 -0.34 5.60
CA ALA A 139 -21.82 -0.10 5.11
C ALA A 139 -22.74 0.41 6.23
N HIS A 140 -22.47 0.00 7.48
CA HIS A 140 -23.17 0.46 8.69
C HIS A 140 -22.25 0.34 9.90
N GLY A 141 -22.56 1.10 10.96
CA GLY A 141 -21.80 1.10 12.20
C GLY A 141 -20.69 2.13 12.23
N VAL A 142 -19.99 2.21 13.36
CA VAL A 142 -18.95 3.20 13.62
C VAL A 142 -17.70 2.53 14.19
N ILE A 143 -16.54 2.96 13.69
CA ILE A 143 -15.24 2.63 14.26
C ILE A 143 -14.65 3.90 14.87
N SER A 144 -14.33 3.85 16.14
CA SER A 144 -13.74 4.97 16.89
C SER A 144 -12.37 4.55 17.43
N LEU A 145 -11.38 5.41 17.27
CA LEU A 145 -9.99 5.16 17.63
C LEU A 145 -9.46 6.26 18.55
N SER A 146 -8.62 5.93 19.50
CA SER A 146 -7.96 6.90 20.37
C SER A 146 -6.80 7.64 19.72
N THR A 147 -6.24 7.08 18.64
CA THR A 147 -5.14 7.68 17.87
C THR A 147 -5.34 7.44 16.37
N ARG A 148 -4.78 8.32 15.55
CA ARG A 148 -4.71 8.15 14.10
C ARG A 148 -3.41 7.47 13.65
N GLN A 149 -2.42 7.43 14.52
CA GLN A 149 -1.15 6.76 14.25
C GLN A 149 -1.34 5.28 14.54
N ILE A 150 -1.31 4.47 13.52
CA ILE A 150 -1.49 3.01 13.58
C ILE A 150 -0.36 2.38 12.78
N ALA A 151 0.44 1.56 13.44
CA ALA A 151 1.39 0.67 12.78
C ALA A 151 0.66 -0.56 12.25
N TYR A 152 0.98 -1.01 11.05
CA TYR A 152 0.32 -2.15 10.43
C TYR A 152 1.28 -3.02 9.65
N CYS A 153 1.50 -4.22 10.12
CA CYS A 153 2.30 -5.21 9.44
C CYS A 153 1.41 -6.13 8.58
N ALA A 154 1.51 -6.00 7.27
CA ALA A 154 0.70 -6.77 6.33
C ALA A 154 1.20 -8.22 6.21
N GLN A 155 0.28 -9.17 5.94
CA GLN A 155 0.63 -10.57 5.68
C GLN A 155 1.58 -10.76 4.49
N LYS A 156 1.47 -9.90 3.47
CA LYS A 156 2.43 -9.81 2.37
C LYS A 156 3.15 -8.47 2.48
N PRO A 157 4.28 -8.43 3.17
CA PRO A 157 5.00 -7.19 3.41
C PRO A 157 5.54 -6.62 2.10
N TRP A 158 5.43 -5.30 1.95
CA TRP A 158 6.06 -4.57 0.87
C TRP A 158 7.34 -3.93 1.39
N LEU A 159 8.45 -4.18 0.72
CA LEU A 159 9.75 -3.60 1.02
C LEU A 159 10.25 -2.84 -0.20
N PRO A 160 10.74 -1.60 -0.05
CA PRO A 160 11.43 -0.89 -1.11
C PRO A 160 12.76 -1.55 -1.44
N SER A 161 13.33 -1.22 -2.59
CA SER A 161 14.68 -1.65 -2.95
C SER A 161 15.72 -0.86 -2.16
N GLY A 162 16.80 -1.51 -1.74
CA GLY A 162 17.89 -0.93 -0.96
C GLY A 162 18.54 -1.96 -0.05
N THR A 163 19.44 -1.52 0.82
CA THR A 163 19.97 -2.37 1.90
C THR A 163 18.97 -2.44 3.06
N ILE A 164 19.09 -3.46 3.91
CA ILE A 164 18.23 -3.61 5.09
C ILE A 164 18.33 -2.33 5.95
N LYS A 165 19.54 -1.84 6.19
CA LYS A 165 19.78 -0.61 6.96
C LYS A 165 19.08 0.60 6.33
N GLN A 166 19.25 0.82 5.02
CA GLN A 166 18.59 1.92 4.30
C GLN A 166 17.07 1.86 4.36
N VAL A 167 16.51 0.65 4.29
CA VAL A 167 15.06 0.47 4.33
C VAL A 167 14.53 0.77 5.73
N ILE A 168 15.22 0.36 6.79
CA ILE A 168 14.83 0.63 8.18
C ILE A 168 14.89 2.13 8.49
N TYR A 169 15.92 2.84 8.07
CA TYR A 169 16.02 4.30 8.27
C TYR A 169 15.07 5.11 7.35
N GLY A 170 14.57 4.49 6.27
CA GLY A 170 13.72 5.16 5.28
C GLY A 170 14.51 6.04 4.31
N PRO A 171 13.85 6.49 3.21
CA PRO A 171 14.51 7.23 2.12
C PRO A 171 14.95 8.65 2.48
N THR A 172 14.54 9.18 3.61
CA THR A 172 14.79 10.59 3.99
C THR A 172 15.62 10.75 5.24
N GLY A 173 16.09 9.66 5.87
CA GLY A 173 16.80 9.76 7.13
C GLY A 173 16.01 10.63 8.14
N ILE A 174 14.70 10.34 8.30
CA ILE A 174 13.75 11.19 9.05
C ILE A 174 14.18 11.39 10.52
N TYR A 175 15.06 10.56 10.99
CA TYR A 175 15.67 10.68 12.31
C TYR A 175 17.00 11.44 12.19
N GLY A 176 16.92 12.74 11.91
CA GLY A 176 18.04 13.67 11.89
C GLY A 176 18.46 14.13 13.28
N ALA A 177 18.52 13.22 14.23
CA ALA A 177 19.18 13.40 15.51
C ALA A 177 20.61 12.84 15.43
N SER A 178 21.50 13.26 16.30
CA SER A 178 22.93 12.92 16.30
C SER A 178 23.20 11.44 15.97
N ASP A 179 24.19 11.15 15.13
CA ASP A 179 24.55 9.81 14.62
C ASP A 179 24.57 8.69 15.69
N GLN A 180 24.78 9.02 16.94
CA GLN A 180 24.92 8.07 18.03
C GLN A 180 23.58 7.64 18.66
N ASP A 181 22.59 8.50 18.68
CA ASP A 181 21.25 8.19 19.18
C ASP A 181 20.50 7.30 18.16
N ASP A 182 20.75 7.52 16.87
CA ASP A 182 20.18 6.73 15.78
C ASP A 182 20.73 5.30 15.74
N GLU A 183 22.04 5.11 16.03
CA GLU A 183 22.62 3.76 16.10
C GLU A 183 22.13 2.98 17.33
N ASN A 184 21.98 3.61 18.47
CA ASN A 184 21.42 2.98 19.66
C ASN A 184 19.96 2.55 19.42
N TRP A 185 19.15 3.43 18.83
CA TRP A 185 17.78 3.13 18.45
C TRP A 185 17.73 1.93 17.47
N TYR A 186 18.56 1.94 16.44
CA TYR A 186 18.61 0.85 15.45
C TYR A 186 18.94 -0.50 16.10
N TYR A 187 19.92 -0.52 17.01
CA TYR A 187 20.31 -1.73 17.74
C TYR A 187 19.15 -2.25 18.61
N GLU A 188 18.53 -1.39 19.38
CA GLU A 188 17.42 -1.77 20.26
C GLU A 188 16.21 -2.30 19.45
N ILE A 189 15.81 -1.62 18.38
CA ILE A 189 14.66 -2.02 17.60
C ILE A 189 14.88 -3.34 16.84
N THR A 190 16.09 -3.54 16.29
CA THR A 190 16.45 -4.78 15.61
C THR A 190 16.47 -5.97 16.58
N LYS A 191 16.90 -5.72 17.81
CA LYS A 191 16.89 -6.71 18.89
C LYS A 191 15.45 -7.05 19.34
N ILE A 192 14.60 -6.05 19.57
CA ILE A 192 13.19 -6.25 19.95
C ILE A 192 12.43 -7.01 18.87
N CYS A 193 12.67 -6.71 17.60
CA CYS A 193 12.04 -7.42 16.48
C CYS A 193 12.71 -8.75 16.12
N CYS A 194 13.67 -9.24 16.92
CA CYS A 194 14.41 -10.49 16.70
C CYS A 194 15.10 -10.56 15.32
N LEU A 195 15.51 -9.41 14.78
CA LEU A 195 16.19 -9.34 13.48
C LEU A 195 17.70 -9.58 13.59
N THR A 196 18.32 -9.38 14.75
CA THR A 196 19.77 -9.47 14.97
C THR A 196 20.34 -10.81 14.48
N HIS A 197 19.69 -11.92 14.83
CA HIS A 197 20.13 -13.25 14.40
C HIS A 197 20.07 -13.43 12.86
N ASP A 198 19.10 -12.78 12.19
CA ASP A 198 19.04 -12.82 10.73
C ASP A 198 20.19 -12.02 10.12
N LEU A 199 20.48 -10.84 10.67
CA LEU A 199 21.60 -10.02 10.21
C LEU A 199 22.94 -10.73 10.35
N ASP A 200 23.16 -11.45 11.47
CA ASP A 200 24.37 -12.27 11.71
C ASP A 200 24.49 -13.43 10.71
N SER A 201 23.38 -13.93 10.19
CA SER A 201 23.35 -15.05 9.23
C SER A 201 23.54 -14.61 7.78
N LEU A 202 23.42 -13.33 7.48
CA LEU A 202 23.58 -12.77 6.14
C LEU A 202 25.05 -12.37 5.89
N LEU A 203 25.55 -12.62 4.67
CA LEU A 203 26.94 -12.37 4.30
C LEU A 203 27.36 -10.91 4.50
N ASP A 204 26.49 -9.97 4.15
CA ASP A 204 26.73 -8.54 4.24
C ASP A 204 26.01 -7.89 5.43
N GLY A 205 25.48 -8.71 6.36
CA GLY A 205 24.75 -8.22 7.52
C GLY A 205 23.61 -7.26 7.13
N ASP A 206 23.59 -6.08 7.74
CA ASP A 206 22.59 -5.03 7.49
C ASP A 206 22.78 -4.29 6.14
N GLN A 207 23.95 -4.46 5.48
CA GLN A 207 24.23 -3.96 4.13
C GLN A 207 23.70 -4.90 3.03
N THR A 208 23.11 -6.02 3.40
CA THR A 208 22.51 -6.97 2.45
C THR A 208 21.44 -6.28 1.61
N GLN A 209 21.57 -6.38 0.29
CA GLN A 209 20.60 -5.86 -0.66
C GLN A 209 19.31 -6.66 -0.62
N ILE A 210 18.20 -6.02 -0.31
CA ILE A 210 16.87 -6.65 -0.20
C ILE A 210 16.37 -7.12 -1.57
N GLY A 211 16.79 -6.45 -2.64
CA GLY A 211 16.28 -6.69 -3.98
C GLY A 211 14.87 -6.15 -4.18
N SER A 212 14.33 -6.32 -5.39
CA SER A 212 12.98 -5.86 -5.70
C SER A 212 11.95 -6.63 -4.87
N ARG A 213 11.15 -5.92 -4.08
CA ARG A 213 10.10 -6.47 -3.20
C ARG A 213 10.59 -7.50 -2.18
N GLY A 214 11.85 -7.44 -1.76
CA GLY A 214 12.40 -8.36 -0.76
C GLY A 214 12.74 -9.75 -1.27
N LEU A 215 13.00 -9.94 -2.56
CA LEU A 215 13.25 -11.26 -3.16
C LEU A 215 14.43 -12.01 -2.53
N ASN A 216 15.43 -11.28 -2.03
CA ASN A 216 16.64 -11.87 -1.46
C ASN A 216 16.48 -12.32 0.01
N LEU A 217 15.31 -12.04 0.62
CA LEU A 217 15.03 -12.39 2.00
C LEU A 217 14.00 -13.52 2.08
N SER A 218 14.14 -14.39 3.09
CA SER A 218 13.10 -15.36 3.43
C SER A 218 11.79 -14.67 3.85
N GLY A 219 10.67 -15.40 3.84
CA GLY A 219 9.37 -14.84 4.27
C GLY A 219 9.40 -14.30 5.71
N GLY A 220 10.06 -15.02 6.62
CA GLY A 220 10.22 -14.60 8.02
C GLY A 220 11.10 -13.37 8.18
N GLN A 221 12.23 -13.31 7.47
CA GLN A 221 13.13 -12.15 7.45
C GLN A 221 12.42 -10.90 6.95
N ARG A 222 11.67 -10.99 5.83
CA ARG A 222 10.86 -9.89 5.33
C ARG A 222 9.87 -9.37 6.36
N GLN A 223 9.20 -10.29 7.05
CA GLN A 223 8.21 -9.91 8.06
C GLN A 223 8.87 -9.18 9.23
N ARG A 224 10.03 -9.65 9.71
CA ARG A 224 10.77 -8.97 10.80
C ARG A 224 11.28 -7.60 10.38
N VAL A 225 11.80 -7.44 9.16
CA VAL A 225 12.21 -6.12 8.64
C VAL A 225 11.03 -5.14 8.60
N VAL A 226 9.84 -5.59 8.16
CA VAL A 226 8.65 -4.74 8.16
C VAL A 226 8.18 -4.42 9.58
N SER A 227 8.29 -5.37 10.53
CA SER A 227 7.97 -5.08 11.94
C SER A 227 8.84 -3.97 12.52
N VAL A 228 10.11 -3.89 12.10
CA VAL A 228 11.01 -2.79 12.49
C VAL A 228 10.57 -1.45 11.90
N LEU A 229 10.07 -1.44 10.65
CA LEU A 229 9.58 -0.23 9.98
C LEU A 229 8.32 0.36 10.63
N ASP A 230 7.51 -0.49 11.27
CA ASP A 230 6.23 -0.12 11.87
C ASP A 230 6.36 0.21 13.37
N CYS A 231 7.56 0.09 13.95
CA CYS A 231 7.87 0.46 15.33
C CYS A 231 8.35 1.90 15.45
#